data_d3d05c941bfe588f44383bf14aa91bde
#
_entry.id   d3d05c941bfe588f44383bf14aa91bde
#
_cell.length_a   1.000
_cell.length_b   1.000
_cell.length_c   1.000
_cell.angle_alpha   90.00
_cell.angle_beta   90.00
_cell.angle_gamma   90.00
#
_symmetry.space_group_name_H-M   'P 1'
#
loop_
_entity.id
_entity.type
_entity.pdbx_description
1 polymer ?
#
loop_
_entity_poly.entity_id
_entity_poly.type
_entity_poly.pdbx_seq_one_letter_code
_entity_poly.pdbx_strand_id
1 'polypeptide(L)'
;MRTLEGHKVNPANDQLVVTVRDAPGAGNACHDYQIKLPDGSGIRIGFQNGPIAEAGVNGITHEVLLAILIDRLEGFQDGEFANHYNQAALDHLKAALAALLERTQERMRRGVEGTHNA
;
A
#
# COMPACT_ATOMS: atom_id res chain seq x y z
N MET A 1 3.70 2.09 19.26
CA MET A 1 2.89 1.30 18.30
C MET A 1 1.44 1.77 18.36
N ARG A 2 0.76 1.76 17.26
CA ARG A 2 -0.65 2.16 17.18
C ARG A 2 -1.39 1.24 16.23
N THR A 3 -2.72 1.19 16.32
CA THR A 3 -3.54 0.36 15.44
C THR A 3 -4.29 1.23 14.43
N LEU A 4 -4.61 0.63 13.27
CA LEU A 4 -5.43 1.25 12.25
C LEU A 4 -6.82 0.60 12.29
N GLU A 5 -7.86 1.42 12.16
CA GLU A 5 -9.26 1.00 12.30
C GLU A 5 -10.07 1.17 11.00
N GLY A 6 -9.48 1.78 9.96
CA GLY A 6 -10.21 2.18 8.75
C GLY A 6 -10.81 1.03 7.94
N HIS A 7 -10.36 -0.20 8.17
CA HIS A 7 -10.88 -1.39 7.48
C HIS A 7 -12.08 -2.02 8.18
N LYS A 8 -12.36 -1.62 9.42
CA LYS A 8 -13.37 -2.29 10.25
C LYS A 8 -14.77 -1.89 9.80
N VAL A 9 -15.56 -2.87 9.41
CA VAL A 9 -16.92 -2.68 8.89
C VAL A 9 -17.82 -3.87 9.17
N ASN A 10 -17.27 -5.05 9.43
CA ASN A 10 -18.02 -6.27 9.69
C ASN A 10 -17.16 -7.25 10.50
N PRO A 11 -17.74 -8.33 11.07
CA PRO A 11 -16.98 -9.26 11.91
C PRO A 11 -15.71 -9.82 11.28
N ALA A 12 -15.71 -10.10 9.98
CA ALA A 12 -14.53 -10.64 9.31
C ALA A 12 -13.39 -9.62 9.28
N ASN A 13 -13.68 -8.38 8.92
CA ASN A 13 -12.67 -7.30 8.90
C ASN A 13 -12.29 -6.86 10.31
N ASP A 14 -13.24 -6.86 11.25
CA ASP A 14 -12.99 -6.44 12.64
C ASP A 14 -11.94 -7.31 13.33
N GLN A 15 -11.83 -8.58 12.93
CA GLN A 15 -10.87 -9.52 13.49
C GLN A 15 -9.44 -9.35 12.97
N LEU A 16 -9.26 -8.58 11.90
CA LEU A 16 -7.93 -8.30 11.34
C LEU A 16 -7.35 -7.10 12.08
N VAL A 17 -6.28 -7.33 12.84
CA VAL A 17 -5.65 -6.27 13.64
C VAL A 17 -4.46 -5.73 12.86
N VAL A 18 -4.54 -4.47 12.46
CA VAL A 18 -3.46 -3.78 11.75
C VAL A 18 -2.71 -2.90 12.72
N THR A 19 -1.44 -3.19 12.91
CA THR A 19 -0.57 -2.45 13.84
C THR A 19 0.52 -1.72 13.05
N VAL A 20 0.70 -0.44 13.35
CA VAL A 20 1.84 0.36 12.90
C VAL A 20 2.93 0.17 13.95
N ARG A 21 4.06 -0.41 13.57
CA ARG A 21 5.07 -0.90 14.50
C ARG A 21 6.22 0.06 14.75
N ASP A 22 6.36 1.09 13.93
CA ASP A 22 7.46 2.03 14.04
C ASP A 22 6.97 3.47 14.18
N ALA A 23 7.86 4.34 14.61
CA ALA A 23 7.63 5.78 14.61
C ALA A 23 7.88 6.33 13.19
N PRO A 24 7.31 7.51 12.85
CA PRO A 24 7.59 8.14 11.57
C PRO A 24 9.08 8.28 11.32
N GLY A 25 9.51 7.91 10.13
CA GLY A 25 10.91 7.98 9.70
C GLY A 25 11.06 8.80 8.43
N ALA A 26 11.77 8.26 7.44
CA ALA A 26 12.01 8.95 6.18
C ALA A 26 10.69 9.42 5.55
N GLY A 27 10.63 10.70 5.15
CA GLY A 27 9.44 11.29 4.56
C GLY A 27 8.29 11.51 5.53
N ASN A 28 8.54 11.36 6.83
CA ASN A 28 7.54 11.44 7.91
C ASN A 28 6.50 10.32 7.84
N ALA A 29 6.82 9.22 7.19
CA ALA A 29 5.96 8.05 7.10
C ALA A 29 6.45 6.94 8.03
N CYS A 30 5.55 6.05 8.41
CA CYS A 30 5.90 4.79 9.03
C CYS A 30 6.17 3.76 7.94
N HIS A 31 6.99 2.75 8.24
CA HIS A 31 7.47 1.80 7.24
C HIS A 31 7.24 0.34 7.64
N ASP A 32 6.79 0.08 8.87
CA ASP A 32 6.67 -1.27 9.40
C ASP A 32 5.25 -1.50 9.91
N TYR A 33 4.51 -2.36 9.19
CA TYR A 33 3.12 -2.69 9.50
C TYR A 33 2.98 -4.18 9.72
N GLN A 34 2.04 -4.56 10.56
CA GLN A 34 1.70 -5.95 10.79
C GLN A 34 0.18 -6.13 10.75
N ILE A 35 -0.25 -7.19 10.08
CA ILE A 35 -1.65 -7.60 10.07
C ILE A 35 -1.73 -8.94 10.80
N LYS A 36 -2.52 -9.00 11.87
CA LYS A 36 -2.71 -10.22 12.63
C LYS A 36 -4.08 -10.82 12.31
N LEU A 37 -4.09 -12.11 12.01
CA LEU A 37 -5.30 -12.87 11.72
C LEU A 37 -5.87 -13.48 13.01
N PRO A 38 -7.15 -13.92 13.01
CA PRO A 38 -7.78 -14.48 14.22
C PRO A 38 -7.07 -15.70 14.78
N ASP A 39 -6.39 -16.48 13.94
CA ASP A 39 -5.65 -17.69 14.38
C ASP A 39 -4.29 -17.36 14.99
N GLY A 40 -3.93 -16.08 15.11
CA GLY A 40 -2.66 -15.64 15.65
C GLY A 40 -1.54 -15.52 14.62
N SER A 41 -1.73 -16.00 13.40
CA SER A 41 -0.74 -15.80 12.33
C SER A 41 -0.74 -14.33 11.89
N GLY A 42 0.33 -13.92 11.24
CA GLY A 42 0.46 -12.53 10.84
C GLY A 42 1.18 -12.35 9.51
N ILE A 43 0.99 -11.18 8.96
CA ILE A 43 1.64 -10.73 7.72
C ILE A 43 2.37 -9.45 8.05
N ARG A 44 3.68 -9.38 7.73
CA ARG A 44 4.47 -8.17 7.89
C ARG A 44 4.59 -7.47 6.56
N ILE A 45 4.41 -6.15 6.59
CA ILE A 45 4.58 -5.31 5.41
C ILE A 45 5.64 -4.27 5.76
N GLY A 46 6.78 -4.33 5.07
CA GLY A 46 7.85 -3.35 5.20
C GLY A 46 7.91 -2.50 3.94
N PHE A 47 7.73 -1.19 4.09
CA PHE A 47 7.86 -0.26 2.97
C PHE A 47 9.30 0.20 2.83
N GLN A 48 9.64 0.64 1.61
CA GLN A 48 10.94 1.23 1.34
C GLN A 48 11.25 2.31 2.37
N ASN A 49 12.36 2.15 3.08
CA ASN A 49 12.78 3.06 4.13
C ASN A 49 14.12 3.68 3.74
N GLY A 50 14.09 4.96 3.46
CA GLY A 50 15.23 5.71 2.98
C GLY A 50 15.35 5.69 1.46
N PRO A 51 16.17 6.59 0.90
CA PRO A 51 16.36 6.70 -0.55
C PRO A 51 17.05 5.46 -1.12
N ILE A 52 16.58 4.98 -2.26
CA ILE A 52 17.15 3.78 -2.90
C ILE A 52 18.62 3.98 -3.26
N ALA A 53 19.01 5.20 -3.64
CA ALA A 53 20.39 5.51 -3.98
C ALA A 53 21.36 5.32 -2.79
N GLU A 54 20.86 5.43 -1.55
CA GLU A 54 21.67 5.29 -0.33
C GLU A 54 21.43 3.97 0.37
N ALA A 55 20.15 3.59 0.56
CA ALA A 55 19.76 2.43 1.36
C ALA A 55 19.54 1.18 0.52
N GLY A 56 19.53 1.28 -0.80
CA GLY A 56 19.15 0.19 -1.67
C GLY A 56 17.65 -0.09 -1.60
N VAL A 57 17.20 -1.10 -2.32
CA VAL A 57 15.81 -1.56 -2.24
C VAL A 57 15.67 -2.41 -0.99
N ASN A 58 14.91 -1.93 0.01
CA ASN A 58 14.76 -2.59 1.29
C ASN A 58 13.32 -2.85 1.71
N GLY A 59 12.36 -2.56 0.84
CA GLY A 59 10.95 -2.79 1.12
C GLY A 59 10.11 -2.60 -0.13
N ILE A 60 8.80 -2.65 0.05
CA ILE A 60 7.85 -2.48 -1.05
C ILE A 60 7.41 -1.03 -1.18
N THR A 61 6.65 -0.74 -2.22
CA THR A 61 6.12 0.58 -2.51
C THR A 61 4.60 0.56 -2.47
N HIS A 62 3.98 1.74 -2.44
CA HIS A 62 2.54 1.86 -2.62
C HIS A 62 2.08 1.23 -3.94
N GLU A 63 2.84 1.44 -5.00
CA GLU A 63 2.50 0.95 -6.34
C GLU A 63 2.38 -0.57 -6.37
N VAL A 64 3.23 -1.28 -5.64
CA VAL A 64 3.18 -2.75 -5.55
C VAL A 64 1.86 -3.20 -4.90
N LEU A 65 1.45 -2.59 -3.79
CA LEU A 65 0.18 -2.93 -3.15
C LEU A 65 -1.01 -2.57 -4.02
N LEU A 66 -0.97 -1.42 -4.68
CA LEU A 66 -2.03 -1.02 -5.60
C LEU A 66 -2.15 -2.00 -6.77
N ALA A 67 -1.03 -2.44 -7.33
CA ALA A 67 -1.04 -3.42 -8.43
C ALA A 67 -1.70 -4.73 -7.98
N ILE A 68 -1.42 -5.21 -6.77
CA ILE A 68 -2.03 -6.43 -6.22
C ILE A 68 -3.54 -6.24 -6.06
N LEU A 69 -3.98 -5.11 -5.48
CA LEU A 69 -5.39 -4.83 -5.26
C LEU A 69 -6.15 -4.69 -6.58
N ILE A 70 -5.56 -4.04 -7.57
CA ILE A 70 -6.14 -3.88 -8.91
C ILE A 70 -6.33 -5.25 -9.54
N ASP A 71 -5.31 -6.10 -9.53
CA ASP A 71 -5.39 -7.45 -10.09
C ASP A 71 -6.52 -8.25 -9.46
N ARG A 72 -6.60 -8.22 -8.12
CA ARG A 72 -7.62 -8.94 -7.37
C ARG A 72 -9.03 -8.45 -7.72
N LEU A 73 -9.26 -7.14 -7.78
CA LEU A 73 -10.56 -6.57 -8.12
C LEU A 73 -10.93 -6.81 -9.59
N GLU A 74 -9.96 -6.77 -10.49
CA GLU A 74 -10.20 -7.13 -11.89
C GLU A 74 -10.68 -8.57 -12.01
N GLY A 75 -10.10 -9.47 -11.24
CA GLY A 75 -10.55 -10.87 -11.19
C GLY A 75 -12.01 -10.98 -10.73
N PHE A 76 -12.40 -10.27 -9.67
CA PHE A 76 -13.78 -10.25 -9.22
C PHE A 76 -14.73 -9.68 -10.27
N GLN A 77 -14.33 -8.61 -10.95
CA GLN A 77 -15.16 -7.98 -11.96
C GLN A 77 -15.30 -8.80 -13.24
N ASP A 78 -14.42 -9.76 -13.45
CA ASP A 78 -14.51 -10.69 -14.58
C ASP A 78 -15.36 -11.93 -14.24
N GLY A 79 -15.91 -12.02 -13.05
CA GLY A 79 -16.66 -13.18 -12.57
C GLY A 79 -18.07 -12.82 -12.10
N GLU A 80 -18.71 -13.80 -11.45
CA GLU A 80 -20.10 -13.68 -11.00
C GLU A 80 -20.32 -12.72 -9.84
N PHE A 81 -19.24 -12.31 -9.14
CA PHE A 81 -19.32 -11.36 -8.03
C PHE A 81 -19.09 -9.92 -8.47
N ALA A 82 -19.07 -9.66 -9.78
CA ALA A 82 -18.95 -8.30 -10.32
C ALA A 82 -20.07 -7.40 -9.77
N ASN A 83 -19.72 -6.20 -9.35
CA ASN A 83 -20.68 -5.22 -8.84
C ASN A 83 -20.12 -3.80 -8.99
N HIS A 84 -21.02 -2.81 -8.85
CA HIS A 84 -20.64 -1.41 -9.07
C HIS A 84 -19.72 -0.85 -7.98
N TYR A 85 -19.76 -1.39 -6.76
CA TYR A 85 -18.86 -0.95 -5.69
C TYR A 85 -17.43 -1.38 -5.98
N ASN A 86 -17.22 -2.63 -6.42
CA ASN A 86 -15.92 -3.10 -6.85
C ASN A 86 -15.41 -2.32 -8.06
N GLN A 87 -16.29 -1.96 -8.98
CA GLN A 87 -15.88 -1.16 -10.15
C GLN A 87 -15.42 0.24 -9.72
N ALA A 88 -16.15 0.89 -8.82
CA ALA A 88 -15.74 2.20 -8.30
C ALA A 88 -14.39 2.12 -7.58
N ALA A 89 -14.20 1.11 -6.73
CA ALA A 89 -12.93 0.89 -6.04
C ALA A 89 -11.79 0.68 -7.04
N LEU A 90 -12.02 -0.16 -8.05
CA LEU A 90 -11.04 -0.45 -9.09
C LEU A 90 -10.64 0.82 -9.86
N ASP A 91 -11.61 1.65 -10.23
CA ASP A 91 -11.36 2.90 -10.95
C ASP A 91 -10.50 3.85 -10.09
N HIS A 92 -10.82 3.97 -8.81
CA HIS A 92 -10.05 4.83 -7.89
C HIS A 92 -8.64 4.29 -7.65
N LEU A 93 -8.47 2.97 -7.54
CA LEU A 93 -7.14 2.37 -7.37
C LEU A 93 -6.28 2.58 -8.62
N LYS A 94 -6.87 2.44 -9.81
CA LYS A 94 -6.15 2.73 -11.05
C LYS A 94 -5.74 4.19 -11.14
N ALA A 95 -6.60 5.10 -10.73
CA ALA A 95 -6.27 6.52 -10.69
C ALA A 95 -5.16 6.82 -9.69
N ALA A 96 -5.19 6.18 -8.52
CA ALA A 96 -4.14 6.32 -7.52
C ALA A 96 -2.78 5.81 -8.05
N LEU A 97 -2.78 4.65 -8.68
CA LEU A 97 -1.56 4.09 -9.27
C LEU A 97 -1.01 5.02 -10.36
N ALA A 98 -1.88 5.53 -11.23
CA ALA A 98 -1.47 6.45 -12.30
C ALA A 98 -0.83 7.72 -11.73
N ALA A 99 -1.40 8.28 -10.66
CA ALA A 99 -0.86 9.47 -10.00
C ALA A 99 0.54 9.22 -9.43
N LEU A 100 0.74 8.07 -8.77
CA LEU A 100 2.03 7.73 -8.18
C LEU A 100 3.09 7.44 -9.24
N LEU A 101 2.72 6.76 -10.33
CA LEU A 101 3.63 6.52 -11.46
C LEU A 101 4.01 7.84 -12.14
N GLU A 102 3.06 8.75 -12.29
CA GLU A 102 3.33 10.09 -12.85
C GLU A 102 4.31 10.87 -11.98
N ARG A 103 4.16 10.81 -10.64
CA ARG A 103 5.10 11.40 -9.71
C ARG A 103 6.51 10.83 -9.90
N THR A 104 6.63 9.51 -10.01
CA THR A 104 7.92 8.85 -10.20
C THR A 104 8.56 9.27 -11.52
N GLN A 105 7.78 9.32 -12.61
CA GLN A 105 8.27 9.76 -13.91
C GLN A 105 8.74 11.21 -13.88
N GLU A 106 8.00 12.08 -13.20
CA GLU A 106 8.39 13.49 -13.06
C GLU A 106 9.71 13.62 -12.30
N ARG A 107 9.87 12.84 -11.20
CA ARG A 107 11.11 12.82 -10.43
C ARG A 107 12.27 12.27 -11.25
N MET A 108 12.04 11.27 -12.09
CA MET A 108 13.06 10.74 -13.00
C MET A 108 13.49 11.80 -14.02
N ARG A 109 12.54 12.56 -14.56
CA ARG A 109 12.87 13.67 -15.48
C ARG A 109 13.76 14.73 -14.84
N ARG A 110 13.57 15.00 -13.53
CA ARG A 110 14.41 15.94 -12.78
C ARG A 110 15.71 15.33 -12.25
N GLY A 111 15.89 14.01 -12.41
CA GLY A 111 17.08 13.32 -11.92
C GLY A 111 17.15 13.17 -10.41
N VAL A 112 16.03 13.24 -9.70
CA VAL A 112 15.99 13.16 -8.22
C VAL A 112 15.34 11.89 -7.69
N GLU A 113 14.87 10.99 -8.55
CA GLU A 113 14.25 9.74 -8.10
C GLU A 113 15.27 8.88 -7.36
N GLY A 114 14.84 8.28 -6.26
CA GLY A 114 15.69 7.50 -5.38
C GLY A 114 16.56 8.33 -4.45
N THR A 115 16.33 9.65 -4.36
CA THR A 115 17.09 10.57 -3.51
C THR A 115 16.19 11.22 -2.46
N HIS A 116 16.80 12.02 -1.57
CA HIS A 116 16.09 12.83 -0.59
C HIS A 116 15.46 14.10 -1.18
N ASN A 117 15.78 14.47 -2.41
CA ASN A 117 15.27 15.70 -3.00
C ASN A 117 13.75 15.58 -3.28
N ALA A 118 13.02 16.63 -2.97
CA ALA A 118 11.57 16.67 -3.15
C ALA A 118 11.14 16.61 -4.63
#